data_daa4b93ff066991baa743340c4fa50f2
#
_entry.id   daa4b93ff066991baa743340c4fa50f2
#
_cell.length_a   1.000
_cell.length_b   1.000
_cell.length_c   1.000
_cell.angle_alpha   90.00
_cell.angle_beta   90.00
_cell.angle_gamma   90.00
#
_symmetry.space_group_name_H-M   'P 1'
#
loop_
_entity.id
_entity.type
_entity.pdbx_description
1 polymer ?
#
loop_
_entity_poly.entity_id
_entity_poly.type
_entity_poly.pdbx_seq_one_letter_code
_entity_poly.pdbx_strand_id
1 'polypeptide(L)'
;MKKIIFILLLFIPSIFYAQEKFTLSGFVSDKNNGENIIGVNIFCKELKQGVVSNTYGFYSLTLPAGNYEISFSYIGYKTQVHNLKLDKDIQKNIAFDITSFSVGEVQVRAKANIVEKTETSVIEVPIEQIKTIPALLGEVDIIKAIQLLPGVQSSEGTSGFYVRGGGPDQNLILLDGVPVYNASHLGGIFSVFNADAIKSVRLTKGGFPARFGGRLSSVLQIDMKEGNSKEFKGDASIGLISSKFTFEGPIIKDKTSFIISARRTYLDLIVAPFLPNTTDLTLYFYDLNAKINHKISKKDRIYLSAYSGKDKLGVDFSESFVNQITNEQSSLNFELGYGNLTSTIRWNHLFSDKLFSNTTLTYSRYSFNTDFGVNSTYTTNNETEIWDVNFGYLSGIEDLGARIDFDFIPNPNHEIKFGTSYTNHNFFPGETTLSINEILPDTSQNFSLDTTLNFSGNTIADELYFYVEDNFKITSRLKANLGIHLGYYN
;
A
#
# COMPACT_ATOMS: atom_id res chain seq x y z
N MET A 1 19.43 26.48 65.26
CA MET A 1 18.32 27.24 64.65
C MET A 1 18.61 27.83 63.30
N LYS A 2 19.79 28.37 62.95
CA LYS A 2 20.07 28.95 61.62
C LYS A 2 20.08 27.94 60.44
N LYS A 3 20.37 26.64 60.65
CA LYS A 3 20.38 25.62 59.60
C LYS A 3 18.95 25.06 59.29
N ILE A 4 17.99 25.18 60.18
CA ILE A 4 16.58 24.74 59.96
C ILE A 4 15.84 25.78 59.12
N ILE A 5 16.15 27.06 59.23
CA ILE A 5 15.53 28.14 58.44
C ILE A 5 15.96 28.06 57.00
N PHE A 6 17.16 27.56 56.67
CA PHE A 6 17.63 27.43 55.29
C PHE A 6 16.96 26.23 54.59
N ILE A 7 16.56 25.19 55.28
CA ILE A 7 15.83 24.04 54.70
C ILE A 7 14.34 24.40 54.49
N LEU A 8 13.76 25.26 55.33
CA LEU A 8 12.37 25.72 55.15
C LEU A 8 12.21 26.69 53.95
N LEU A 9 13.27 27.41 53.58
CA LEU A 9 13.28 28.32 52.38
C LEU A 9 13.37 27.55 51.05
N LEU A 10 13.78 26.29 51.06
CA LEU A 10 13.82 25.41 49.88
C LEU A 10 12.44 24.78 49.55
N PHE A 11 11.45 24.90 50.44
CA PHE A 11 10.07 24.45 50.29
C PHE A 11 9.06 25.57 50.02
N ILE A 12 9.48 26.70 49.45
CA ILE A 12 8.52 27.62 48.85
C ILE A 12 7.98 26.93 47.61
N PRO A 13 6.71 26.46 47.60
CA PRO A 13 6.13 25.98 46.35
C PRO A 13 6.11 27.18 45.41
N SER A 14 6.94 27.11 44.37
CA SER A 14 6.80 28.02 43.24
C SER A 14 5.39 27.78 42.74
N ILE A 15 4.47 28.69 43.05
CA ILE A 15 3.12 28.71 42.48
C ILE A 15 3.38 29.05 40.99
N PHE A 16 3.71 28.04 40.22
CA PHE A 16 3.64 28.12 38.76
C PHE A 16 2.15 28.33 38.47
N TYR A 17 1.78 29.54 38.14
CA TYR A 17 0.55 29.79 37.43
C TYR A 17 0.65 29.01 36.14
N ALA A 18 0.14 27.79 36.11
CA ALA A 18 0.00 27.00 34.91
C ALA A 18 -0.98 27.77 34.02
N GLN A 19 -0.45 28.46 33.02
CA GLN A 19 -1.29 29.15 32.05
C GLN A 19 -2.24 28.13 31.46
N GLU A 20 -3.54 28.39 31.49
CA GLU A 20 -4.55 27.50 30.91
C GLU A 20 -4.21 27.27 29.45
N LYS A 21 -4.27 26.00 29.02
CA LYS A 21 -3.99 25.57 27.65
C LYS A 21 -5.23 24.95 27.03
N PHE A 22 -5.49 25.33 25.82
CA PHE A 22 -6.60 24.83 25.04
C PHE A 22 -6.13 24.22 23.73
N THR A 23 -6.93 23.32 23.18
CA THR A 23 -6.59 22.57 21.97
C THR A 23 -7.43 23.01 20.78
N LEU A 24 -6.76 23.34 19.69
CA LEU A 24 -7.36 23.47 18.35
C LEU A 24 -7.16 22.15 17.62
N SER A 25 -8.25 21.44 17.34
CA SER A 25 -8.22 20.14 16.64
C SER A 25 -9.16 20.09 15.45
N GLY A 26 -9.04 19.08 14.61
CA GLY A 26 -9.96 18.85 13.50
C GLY A 26 -9.34 18.04 12.36
N PHE A 27 -10.04 18.03 11.23
CA PHE A 27 -9.60 17.35 10.03
C PHE A 27 -9.37 18.34 8.90
N VAL A 28 -8.34 18.07 8.09
CA VAL A 28 -8.04 18.82 6.88
C VAL A 28 -8.44 17.98 5.67
N SER A 29 -9.17 18.56 4.74
CA SER A 29 -9.67 17.89 3.54
C SER A 29 -9.55 18.75 2.29
N ASP A 30 -9.56 18.13 1.13
CA ASP A 30 -9.73 18.78 -0.16
C ASP A 30 -11.21 19.19 -0.34
N LYS A 31 -11.42 20.41 -0.74
CA LYS A 31 -12.76 20.97 -0.93
C LYS A 31 -13.47 20.37 -2.15
N ASN A 32 -12.72 19.97 -3.18
CA ASN A 32 -13.30 19.52 -4.45
C ASN A 32 -13.81 18.09 -4.40
N ASN A 33 -13.10 17.20 -3.67
CA ASN A 33 -13.45 15.78 -3.59
C ASN A 33 -13.82 15.32 -2.18
N GLY A 34 -13.47 16.09 -1.13
CA GLY A 34 -13.74 15.78 0.28
C GLY A 34 -12.76 14.78 0.90
N GLU A 35 -11.70 14.38 0.21
CA GLU A 35 -10.66 13.51 0.75
C GLU A 35 -9.82 14.22 1.81
N ASN A 36 -9.45 13.50 2.86
CA ASN A 36 -8.57 14.03 3.89
C ASN A 36 -7.14 14.20 3.36
N ILE A 37 -6.47 15.31 3.75
CA ILE A 37 -5.12 15.64 3.29
C ILE A 37 -4.11 15.30 4.38
N ILE A 38 -3.09 14.51 4.01
CA ILE A 38 -1.97 14.09 4.85
C ILE A 38 -0.91 15.19 4.87
N GLY A 39 -0.23 15.38 6.00
CA GLY A 39 0.98 16.19 6.03
C GLY A 39 0.77 17.70 5.93
N VAL A 40 -0.45 18.20 6.15
CA VAL A 40 -0.74 19.63 6.20
C VAL A 40 -0.03 20.24 7.40
N ASN A 41 0.67 21.35 7.18
CA ASN A 41 1.32 22.10 8.25
C ASN A 41 0.34 23.10 8.86
N ILE A 42 0.14 23.00 10.19
CA ILE A 42 -0.69 23.88 11.02
C ILE A 42 0.27 24.66 11.93
N PHE A 43 0.41 25.96 11.73
CA PHE A 43 1.45 26.77 12.35
C PHE A 43 0.89 28.02 13.03
N CYS A 44 1.25 28.22 14.30
CA CYS A 44 0.98 29.41 15.09
C CYS A 44 2.17 30.38 14.98
N LYS A 45 1.93 31.55 14.41
CA LYS A 45 2.95 32.54 14.11
C LYS A 45 3.55 33.18 15.36
N GLU A 46 2.71 33.51 16.34
CA GLU A 46 3.13 34.23 17.57
C GLU A 46 4.03 33.37 18.45
N LEU A 47 3.69 32.08 18.59
CA LEU A 47 4.46 31.17 19.42
C LEU A 47 5.53 30.39 18.65
N LYS A 48 5.57 30.53 17.31
CA LYS A 48 6.45 29.76 16.42
C LYS A 48 6.36 28.24 16.68
N GLN A 49 5.14 27.76 16.90
CA GLN A 49 4.84 26.37 17.17
C GLN A 49 3.85 25.84 16.12
N GLY A 50 3.97 24.58 15.78
CA GLY A 50 3.09 23.97 14.81
C GLY A 50 3.07 22.45 14.94
N VAL A 51 2.09 21.85 14.29
CA VAL A 51 1.88 20.41 14.16
C VAL A 51 1.60 20.09 12.70
N VAL A 52 1.67 18.79 12.36
CA VAL A 52 1.36 18.31 11.01
C VAL A 52 0.17 17.36 11.10
N SER A 53 -0.73 17.40 10.12
CA SER A 53 -1.84 16.44 10.09
C SER A 53 -1.35 15.02 9.83
N ASN A 54 -1.94 14.04 10.53
CA ASN A 54 -1.61 12.63 10.38
C ASN A 54 -2.09 12.06 9.02
N THR A 55 -1.88 10.75 8.80
CA THR A 55 -2.26 10.03 7.56
C THR A 55 -3.75 10.15 7.22
N TYR A 56 -4.58 10.43 8.21
CA TYR A 56 -6.03 10.56 8.08
C TYR A 56 -6.51 12.02 8.09
N GLY A 57 -5.58 12.97 7.97
CA GLY A 57 -5.88 14.41 7.97
C GLY A 57 -6.21 15.00 9.34
N PHE A 58 -6.12 14.22 10.42
CA PHE A 58 -6.34 14.72 11.78
C PHE A 58 -5.17 15.57 12.27
N TYR A 59 -5.46 16.69 12.92
CA TYR A 59 -4.48 17.55 13.58
C TYR A 59 -4.93 17.95 14.99
N SER A 60 -3.97 18.23 15.88
CA SER A 60 -4.21 18.67 17.24
C SER A 60 -3.09 19.63 17.69
N LEU A 61 -3.42 20.88 17.95
CA LEU A 61 -2.50 21.94 18.34
C LEU A 61 -2.95 22.51 19.69
N THR A 62 -2.23 22.22 20.76
CA THR A 62 -2.52 22.73 22.12
C THR A 62 -1.63 23.93 22.41
N LEU A 63 -2.26 25.07 22.72
CA LEU A 63 -1.58 26.35 23.00
C LEU A 63 -2.12 26.97 24.30
N PRO A 64 -1.37 27.89 24.95
CA PRO A 64 -1.92 28.72 26.03
C PRO A 64 -3.15 29.51 25.59
N ALA A 65 -3.98 29.95 26.54
CA ALA A 65 -5.09 30.86 26.24
C ALA A 65 -4.57 32.14 25.60
N GLY A 66 -5.19 32.58 24.49
CA GLY A 66 -4.72 33.76 23.75
C GLY A 66 -5.42 33.95 22.40
N ASN A 67 -5.02 35.04 21.72
CA ASN A 67 -5.42 35.30 20.32
C ASN A 67 -4.25 34.96 19.40
N TYR A 68 -4.52 34.16 18.37
CA TYR A 68 -3.48 33.62 17.49
C TYR A 68 -3.86 33.71 16.01
N GLU A 69 -2.85 33.99 15.19
CA GLU A 69 -2.90 33.79 13.75
C GLU A 69 -2.40 32.38 13.41
N ILE A 70 -3.33 31.50 13.04
CA ILE A 70 -3.02 30.10 12.69
C ILE A 70 -3.04 29.97 11.18
N SER A 71 -1.91 29.56 10.60
CA SER A 71 -1.79 29.27 9.19
C SER A 71 -1.89 27.76 8.92
N PHE A 72 -2.63 27.42 7.88
CA PHE A 72 -2.75 26.06 7.34
C PHE A 72 -2.15 26.07 5.94
N SER A 73 -1.15 25.23 5.69
CA SER A 73 -0.44 25.21 4.40
C SER A 73 -0.07 23.80 3.95
N TYR A 74 -0.21 23.55 2.65
CA TYR A 74 0.19 22.31 1.99
C TYR A 74 0.58 22.59 0.53
N ILE A 75 1.50 21.79 -0.02
CA ILE A 75 1.98 21.94 -1.40
C ILE A 75 0.81 21.67 -2.36
N GLY A 76 0.59 22.57 -3.33
CA GLY A 76 -0.49 22.46 -4.31
C GLY A 76 -1.81 23.09 -3.87
N TYR A 77 -1.91 23.63 -2.66
CA TYR A 77 -3.13 24.23 -2.11
C TYR A 77 -2.91 25.69 -1.68
N LYS A 78 -3.99 26.46 -1.69
CA LYS A 78 -3.95 27.85 -1.18
C LYS A 78 -3.81 27.84 0.33
N THR A 79 -2.76 28.51 0.84
CA THR A 79 -2.59 28.72 2.28
C THR A 79 -3.78 29.47 2.85
N GLN A 80 -4.34 28.97 3.96
CA GLN A 80 -5.39 29.63 4.72
C GLN A 80 -4.86 30.15 6.04
N VAL A 81 -5.27 31.36 6.42
CA VAL A 81 -4.90 32.00 7.67
C VAL A 81 -6.18 32.31 8.44
N HIS A 82 -6.23 31.88 9.70
CA HIS A 82 -7.37 32.06 10.59
C HIS A 82 -6.93 32.75 11.88
N ASN A 83 -7.58 33.86 12.20
CA ASN A 83 -7.42 34.54 13.50
C ASN A 83 -8.40 33.90 14.48
N LEU A 84 -7.89 33.32 15.56
CA LEU A 84 -8.68 32.56 16.52
C LEU A 84 -8.37 33.05 17.95
N LYS A 85 -9.43 33.22 18.75
CA LYS A 85 -9.34 33.37 20.18
C LYS A 85 -9.44 31.98 20.82
N LEU A 86 -8.37 31.53 21.43
CA LEU A 86 -8.28 30.22 22.07
C LEU A 86 -8.49 30.39 23.58
N ASP A 87 -9.73 30.36 24.03
CA ASP A 87 -10.18 30.45 25.42
C ASP A 87 -10.96 29.20 25.88
N LYS A 88 -11.05 28.20 25.00
CA LYS A 88 -11.61 26.84 25.18
C LYS A 88 -11.11 25.94 24.08
N ASP A 89 -11.32 24.62 24.21
CA ASP A 89 -11.06 23.66 23.13
C ASP A 89 -11.97 23.95 21.91
N ILE A 90 -11.35 24.00 20.72
CA ILE A 90 -12.02 24.33 19.46
C ILE A 90 -11.80 23.19 18.46
N GLN A 91 -12.90 22.61 17.97
CA GLN A 91 -12.85 21.70 16.82
C GLN A 91 -13.16 22.46 15.53
N LYS A 92 -12.19 22.51 14.60
CA LYS A 92 -12.30 23.22 13.33
C LYS A 92 -11.79 22.39 12.18
N ASN A 93 -12.70 21.96 11.31
CA ASN A 93 -12.32 21.30 10.06
C ASN A 93 -11.99 22.34 8.99
N ILE A 94 -10.93 22.07 8.20
CA ILE A 94 -10.44 22.95 7.15
C ILE A 94 -10.58 22.25 5.81
N ALA A 95 -11.24 22.92 4.85
CA ALA A 95 -11.32 22.46 3.48
C ALA A 95 -10.44 23.35 2.59
N PHE A 96 -9.47 22.75 1.91
CA PHE A 96 -8.51 23.45 1.06
C PHE A 96 -8.97 23.59 -0.38
N ASP A 97 -8.77 24.76 -0.96
CA ASP A 97 -8.87 24.98 -2.40
C ASP A 97 -7.51 24.71 -3.07
N ILE A 98 -7.52 23.97 -4.18
CA ILE A 98 -6.34 23.73 -5.01
C ILE A 98 -5.83 25.07 -5.57
N THR A 99 -4.53 25.27 -5.57
CA THR A 99 -3.92 26.37 -6.30
C THR A 99 -3.88 26.00 -7.78
N SER A 100 -4.55 26.77 -8.64
CA SER A 100 -4.36 26.64 -10.08
C SER A 100 -2.92 27.04 -10.41
N PHE A 101 -2.06 26.10 -10.77
CA PHE A 101 -0.76 26.42 -11.34
C PHE A 101 -1.00 26.98 -12.75
N SER A 102 -0.79 28.28 -12.95
CA SER A 102 -0.49 28.76 -14.28
C SER A 102 0.89 28.17 -14.65
N VAL A 103 0.97 27.56 -15.85
CA VAL A 103 2.21 27.02 -16.43
C VAL A 103 3.19 28.19 -16.64
N GLY A 104 3.98 28.55 -15.63
CA GLY A 104 4.83 29.74 -15.67
C GLY A 104 5.79 29.90 -14.53
N GLU A 105 5.99 28.98 -13.67
CA GLU A 105 7.17 28.92 -12.77
C GLU A 105 7.00 27.75 -11.79
N VAL A 106 7.62 26.64 -12.10
CA VAL A 106 7.88 25.59 -11.10
C VAL A 106 8.99 26.14 -10.19
N GLN A 107 8.65 27.06 -9.29
CA GLN A 107 9.51 27.33 -8.14
C GLN A 107 9.37 26.14 -7.20
N VAL A 108 10.21 25.14 -7.39
CA VAL A 108 10.50 24.12 -6.38
C VAL A 108 11.17 24.86 -5.21
N ARG A 109 10.38 25.54 -4.40
CA ARG A 109 10.81 25.99 -3.08
C ARG A 109 10.80 24.78 -2.14
N ALA A 110 11.78 23.93 -2.30
CA ALA A 110 12.19 22.96 -1.28
C ALA A 110 12.82 23.71 -0.08
N LYS A 111 12.02 24.53 0.59
CA LYS A 111 12.26 25.00 1.95
C LYS A 111 11.16 24.52 2.88
N ALA A 112 10.84 23.23 2.83
CA ALA A 112 10.45 22.57 4.06
C ALA A 112 11.73 22.58 4.91
N ASN A 113 11.75 23.31 6.00
CA ASN A 113 12.87 23.28 6.93
C ASN A 113 13.11 21.82 7.31
N ILE A 114 14.23 21.25 6.85
CA ILE A 114 14.65 19.88 7.16
C ILE A 114 14.64 19.66 8.69
N VAL A 115 14.85 20.73 9.46
CA VAL A 115 14.80 20.76 10.92
C VAL A 115 13.37 20.50 11.49
N GLU A 116 12.33 20.60 10.68
CA GLU A 116 10.95 20.41 11.18
C GLU A 116 10.47 18.96 11.08
N LYS A 117 11.14 18.09 10.29
CA LYS A 117 10.81 16.67 10.18
C LYS A 117 11.76 15.85 11.03
N THR A 118 11.23 15.10 12.00
CA THR A 118 11.99 14.11 12.79
C THR A 118 12.32 12.88 11.96
N GLU A 119 11.46 12.53 11.02
CA GLU A 119 11.64 11.39 10.11
C GLU A 119 12.44 11.82 8.87
N THR A 120 13.75 11.92 9.00
CA THR A 120 14.68 12.42 7.94
C THR A 120 14.81 11.48 6.75
N SER A 121 14.44 10.20 6.92
CA SER A 121 14.56 9.15 5.89
C SER A 121 13.26 8.92 5.10
N VAL A 122 12.20 9.68 5.36
CA VAL A 122 10.93 9.56 4.65
C VAL A 122 10.91 10.49 3.44
N ILE A 123 10.66 9.90 2.27
CA ILE A 123 10.41 10.62 1.03
C ILE A 123 8.96 10.40 0.63
N GLU A 124 8.20 11.46 0.53
CA GLU A 124 6.86 11.45 -0.04
C GLU A 124 6.95 11.89 -1.50
N VAL A 125 6.42 11.05 -2.40
CA VAL A 125 6.39 11.32 -3.83
C VAL A 125 4.94 11.62 -4.22
N PRO A 126 4.63 12.86 -4.60
CA PRO A 126 3.30 13.22 -5.07
C PRO A 126 2.93 12.42 -6.32
N ILE A 127 1.72 11.86 -6.36
CA ILE A 127 1.27 11.04 -7.48
C ILE A 127 1.30 11.81 -8.82
N GLU A 128 1.05 13.13 -8.78
CA GLU A 128 1.10 13.97 -9.95
C GLU A 128 2.52 14.07 -10.56
N GLN A 129 3.56 14.01 -9.72
CA GLN A 129 4.96 13.93 -10.21
C GLN A 129 5.24 12.57 -10.85
N ILE A 130 4.73 11.49 -10.26
CA ILE A 130 4.87 10.14 -10.81
C ILE A 130 4.26 10.08 -12.22
N LYS A 131 3.11 10.70 -12.43
CA LYS A 131 2.41 10.76 -13.73
C LYS A 131 3.18 11.56 -14.80
N THR A 132 4.12 12.41 -14.44
CA THR A 132 4.95 13.18 -15.40
C THR A 132 6.21 12.43 -15.85
N ILE A 133 6.56 11.32 -15.20
CA ILE A 133 7.72 10.51 -15.56
C ILE A 133 7.43 9.74 -16.86
N PRO A 134 8.38 9.68 -17.81
CA PRO A 134 8.19 8.89 -19.02
C PRO A 134 7.80 7.46 -18.71
N ALA A 135 6.67 7.04 -19.29
CA ALA A 135 6.04 5.76 -19.02
C ALA A 135 6.44 4.71 -20.06
N LEU A 136 6.87 3.54 -19.64
CA LEU A 136 7.15 2.42 -20.52
C LEU A 136 5.86 1.95 -21.19
N LEU A 137 5.81 1.98 -22.53
CA LEU A 137 4.64 1.60 -23.33
C LEU A 137 3.34 2.33 -22.94
N GLY A 138 3.48 3.53 -22.35
CA GLY A 138 2.35 4.34 -21.90
C GLY A 138 1.82 4.00 -20.48
N GLU A 139 2.45 3.04 -19.77
CA GLU A 139 2.08 2.67 -18.42
C GLU A 139 2.86 3.46 -17.36
N VAL A 140 2.16 4.28 -16.59
CA VAL A 140 2.71 4.98 -15.43
C VAL A 140 2.98 3.97 -14.32
N ASP A 141 4.24 3.88 -13.87
CA ASP A 141 4.68 2.87 -12.91
C ASP A 141 5.26 3.51 -11.64
N ILE A 142 4.61 3.21 -10.50
CA ILE A 142 4.99 3.75 -9.19
C ILE A 142 6.35 3.23 -8.74
N ILE A 143 6.63 1.94 -8.92
CA ILE A 143 7.90 1.36 -8.51
C ILE A 143 9.06 1.91 -9.36
N LYS A 144 8.85 2.08 -10.67
CA LYS A 144 9.85 2.72 -11.54
C LYS A 144 10.15 4.16 -11.11
N ALA A 145 9.12 4.91 -10.68
CA ALA A 145 9.33 6.25 -10.12
C ALA A 145 10.15 6.21 -8.81
N ILE A 146 9.90 5.25 -7.94
CA ILE A 146 10.65 5.05 -6.69
C ILE A 146 12.11 4.67 -6.97
N GLN A 147 12.38 3.89 -8.01
CA GLN A 147 13.74 3.50 -8.43
C GLN A 147 14.60 4.70 -8.86
N LEU A 148 14.01 5.85 -9.22
CA LEU A 148 14.73 7.09 -9.55
C LEU A 148 15.18 7.88 -8.31
N LEU A 149 14.76 7.48 -7.10
CA LEU A 149 15.09 8.19 -5.88
C LEU A 149 16.54 7.92 -5.44
N PRO A 150 17.26 8.90 -4.88
CA PRO A 150 18.63 8.70 -4.37
C PRO A 150 18.69 7.54 -3.36
N GLY A 151 19.65 6.64 -3.54
CA GLY A 151 19.85 5.46 -2.67
C GLY A 151 18.82 4.34 -2.86
N VAL A 152 18.10 4.37 -3.96
CA VAL A 152 17.29 3.26 -4.48
C VAL A 152 17.91 2.81 -5.80
N GLN A 153 18.05 1.51 -5.99
CA GLN A 153 18.58 0.91 -7.22
C GLN A 153 17.55 -0.05 -7.79
N SER A 154 17.42 -0.08 -9.10
CA SER A 154 16.61 -1.07 -9.79
C SER A 154 17.31 -2.42 -9.80
N SER A 155 16.56 -3.50 -9.72
CA SER A 155 17.02 -4.82 -10.12
C SER A 155 17.04 -4.89 -11.66
N GLU A 156 18.07 -5.50 -12.25
CA GLU A 156 18.13 -5.69 -13.70
C GLU A 156 16.95 -6.54 -14.17
N GLY A 157 16.19 -6.00 -15.12
CA GLY A 157 15.06 -6.70 -15.76
C GLY A 157 13.82 -6.94 -14.91
N THR A 158 13.77 -6.45 -13.66
CA THR A 158 12.60 -6.64 -12.78
C THR A 158 12.14 -5.34 -12.11
N SER A 159 10.91 -5.31 -11.56
CA SER A 159 10.42 -4.21 -10.73
C SER A 159 10.90 -4.29 -9.27
N GLY A 160 11.74 -5.27 -8.94
CA GLY A 160 12.43 -5.30 -7.64
C GLY A 160 13.28 -4.05 -7.44
N PHE A 161 13.39 -3.57 -6.22
CA PHE A 161 14.24 -2.43 -5.89
C PHE A 161 15.07 -2.71 -4.64
N TYR A 162 16.30 -2.23 -4.67
CA TYR A 162 17.27 -2.31 -3.59
C TYR A 162 17.35 -0.96 -2.91
N VAL A 163 17.28 -0.92 -1.57
CA VAL A 163 17.41 0.32 -0.82
C VAL A 163 18.61 0.23 0.09
N ARG A 164 19.60 1.12 -0.12
CA ARG A 164 20.85 1.18 0.67
C ARG A 164 21.54 -0.18 0.80
N GLY A 165 21.51 -1.00 -0.25
CA GLY A 165 22.13 -2.32 -0.30
C GLY A 165 21.27 -3.48 0.20
N GLY A 166 20.08 -3.22 0.74
CA GLY A 166 19.14 -4.29 1.10
C GLY A 166 18.34 -4.78 -0.09
N GLY A 167 18.09 -6.10 -0.18
CA GLY A 167 17.42 -6.78 -1.27
C GLY A 167 15.91 -6.48 -1.35
N PRO A 168 15.26 -6.87 -2.47
CA PRO A 168 13.82 -6.67 -2.66
C PRO A 168 12.95 -7.33 -1.59
N ASP A 169 13.36 -8.50 -1.09
CA ASP A 169 12.72 -9.26 -0.01
C ASP A 169 12.77 -8.55 1.36
N GLN A 170 13.72 -7.62 1.52
CA GLN A 170 13.91 -6.84 2.74
C GLN A 170 13.10 -5.54 2.77
N ASN A 171 12.32 -5.27 1.73
CA ASN A 171 11.42 -4.13 1.67
C ASN A 171 10.01 -4.53 2.12
N LEU A 172 9.38 -3.73 2.98
CA LEU A 172 7.98 -3.87 3.33
C LEU A 172 7.16 -2.99 2.38
N ILE A 173 6.33 -3.61 1.56
CA ILE A 173 5.44 -2.91 0.63
C ILE A 173 4.01 -3.04 1.13
N LEU A 174 3.39 -1.92 1.43
CA LEU A 174 2.05 -1.84 2.00
C LEU A 174 1.09 -1.10 1.07
N LEU A 175 -0.02 -1.73 0.72
CA LEU A 175 -1.16 -1.08 0.07
C LEU A 175 -2.29 -0.90 1.09
N ASP A 176 -2.66 0.34 1.40
CA ASP A 176 -3.61 0.66 2.48
C ASP A 176 -3.28 -0.05 3.81
N GLY A 177 -1.98 -0.23 4.10
CA GLY A 177 -1.49 -0.87 5.33
C GLY A 177 -1.44 -2.39 5.31
N VAL A 178 -1.77 -3.03 4.18
CA VAL A 178 -1.69 -4.49 3.99
C VAL A 178 -0.44 -4.86 3.21
N PRO A 179 0.33 -5.87 3.63
CA PRO A 179 1.46 -6.37 2.87
C PRO A 179 1.07 -6.88 1.48
N VAL A 180 1.85 -6.47 0.46
CA VAL A 180 1.79 -6.99 -0.91
C VAL A 180 3.09 -7.75 -1.17
N TYR A 181 3.01 -9.07 -1.31
CA TYR A 181 4.19 -9.92 -1.37
C TYR A 181 4.94 -9.87 -2.69
N ASN A 182 4.20 -9.84 -3.80
CA ASN A 182 4.78 -9.60 -5.13
C ASN A 182 4.19 -8.32 -5.70
N ALA A 183 5.00 -7.28 -5.77
CA ALA A 183 4.57 -5.96 -6.23
C ALA A 183 4.73 -5.77 -7.74
N SER A 184 4.83 -6.86 -8.52
CA SER A 184 5.15 -6.80 -9.94
C SER A 184 4.31 -7.70 -10.83
N HIS A 185 4.09 -7.24 -12.06
CA HIS A 185 3.51 -7.97 -13.17
C HIS A 185 4.54 -8.34 -14.24
N LEU A 186 4.25 -9.35 -15.05
CA LEU A 186 5.06 -9.82 -16.17
C LEU A 186 6.54 -10.00 -15.80
N GLY A 187 6.77 -10.74 -14.68
CA GLY A 187 8.13 -11.04 -14.23
C GLY A 187 8.93 -9.80 -13.78
N GLY A 188 8.24 -8.67 -13.50
CA GLY A 188 8.88 -7.46 -13.00
C GLY A 188 8.93 -6.29 -13.98
N ILE A 189 8.27 -6.37 -15.13
CA ILE A 189 8.25 -5.27 -16.10
C ILE A 189 7.38 -4.11 -15.60
N PHE A 190 6.24 -4.40 -14.99
CA PHE A 190 5.30 -3.40 -14.47
C PHE A 190 5.02 -3.62 -12.98
N SER A 191 4.65 -2.56 -12.26
CA SER A 191 4.16 -2.68 -10.89
C SER A 191 2.66 -3.01 -10.85
N VAL A 192 2.24 -3.65 -9.76
CA VAL A 192 0.83 -3.98 -9.48
C VAL A 192 -0.01 -2.73 -9.12
N PHE A 193 0.60 -1.58 -8.95
CA PHE A 193 -0.07 -0.37 -8.47
C PHE A 193 -0.57 0.49 -9.63
N ASN A 194 -1.89 0.56 -9.79
CA ASN A 194 -2.50 1.47 -10.74
C ASN A 194 -2.49 2.91 -10.20
N ALA A 195 -1.68 3.79 -10.82
CA ALA A 195 -1.49 5.18 -10.40
C ALA A 195 -2.80 5.99 -10.33
N ASP A 196 -3.85 5.61 -11.06
CA ASP A 196 -5.13 6.32 -11.05
C ASP A 196 -5.95 6.04 -9.78
N ALA A 197 -5.70 4.90 -9.11
CA ALA A 197 -6.31 4.53 -7.83
C ALA A 197 -5.52 5.03 -6.61
N ILE A 198 -4.29 5.55 -6.81
CA ILE A 198 -3.38 5.88 -5.71
C ILE A 198 -3.46 7.37 -5.35
N LYS A 199 -3.42 7.64 -4.04
CA LYS A 199 -3.45 8.97 -3.42
C LYS A 199 -2.06 9.45 -3.02
N SER A 200 -1.28 8.58 -2.34
CA SER A 200 0.03 8.93 -1.84
C SER A 200 1.00 7.76 -1.87
N VAL A 201 2.28 8.08 -2.04
CA VAL A 201 3.38 7.12 -2.02
C VAL A 201 4.46 7.66 -1.10
N ARG A 202 4.83 6.89 -0.06
CA ARG A 202 5.85 7.25 0.91
C ARG A 202 6.88 6.14 1.05
N LEU A 203 8.15 6.46 0.85
CA LEU A 203 9.27 5.56 1.05
C LEU A 203 10.07 5.97 2.28
N THR A 204 10.21 5.07 3.25
CA THR A 204 11.09 5.21 4.41
C THR A 204 12.33 4.35 4.18
N LYS A 205 13.51 4.98 4.09
CA LYS A 205 14.79 4.32 3.76
C LYS A 205 15.67 4.13 4.99
N GLY A 206 15.45 3.05 5.75
CA GLY A 206 16.18 2.78 6.99
C GLY A 206 15.88 3.79 8.11
N GLY A 207 16.28 3.47 9.34
CA GLY A 207 15.94 4.30 10.50
C GLY A 207 14.44 4.38 10.71
N PHE A 208 13.78 3.24 10.64
CA PHE A 208 12.32 3.16 10.72
C PHE A 208 11.82 3.66 12.06
N PRO A 209 10.71 4.42 12.10
CA PRO A 209 9.95 4.62 13.31
C PRO A 209 9.54 3.28 13.93
N ALA A 210 9.42 3.23 15.26
CA ALA A 210 9.14 1.99 16.00
C ALA A 210 7.82 1.31 15.60
N ARG A 211 6.89 2.04 14.95
CA ARG A 211 5.64 1.49 14.41
C ARG A 211 5.81 0.49 13.25
N PHE A 212 7.01 0.38 12.68
CA PHE A 212 7.32 -0.56 11.61
C PHE A 212 8.29 -1.63 12.09
N GLY A 213 8.01 -2.88 11.71
CA GLY A 213 8.85 -4.04 11.97
C GLY A 213 8.83 -5.03 10.81
N GLY A 214 9.44 -6.18 10.98
CA GLY A 214 9.36 -7.32 10.07
C GLY A 214 10.19 -7.22 8.79
N ARG A 215 10.87 -6.10 8.51
CA ARG A 215 11.75 -5.92 7.34
C ARG A 215 12.98 -5.09 7.69
N LEU A 216 14.05 -5.20 6.87
CA LEU A 216 15.39 -4.69 7.22
C LEU A 216 15.82 -3.46 6.40
N SER A 217 15.28 -3.25 5.20
CA SER A 217 15.80 -2.25 4.26
C SER A 217 14.92 -1.02 4.13
N SER A 218 13.66 -1.16 3.74
CA SER A 218 12.76 -0.04 3.55
C SER A 218 11.30 -0.37 3.84
N VAL A 219 10.50 0.69 4.02
CA VAL A 219 9.03 0.60 4.06
C VAL A 219 8.46 1.49 2.98
N LEU A 220 7.76 0.90 2.02
CA LEU A 220 7.01 1.58 0.98
C LEU A 220 5.52 1.52 1.33
N GLN A 221 4.95 2.67 1.67
CA GLN A 221 3.54 2.83 1.95
C GLN A 221 2.85 3.44 0.74
N ILE A 222 1.79 2.81 0.28
CA ILE A 222 0.96 3.24 -0.84
C ILE A 222 -0.47 3.31 -0.34
N ASP A 223 -1.05 4.49 -0.35
CA ASP A 223 -2.42 4.72 0.10
C ASP A 223 -3.33 4.93 -1.11
N MET A 224 -4.44 4.22 -1.16
CA MET A 224 -5.47 4.37 -2.19
C MET A 224 -6.31 5.64 -1.96
N LYS A 225 -6.81 6.24 -3.06
CA LYS A 225 -7.83 7.30 -3.01
C LYS A 225 -9.06 6.84 -2.23
N GLU A 226 -9.76 7.80 -1.62
CA GLU A 226 -10.97 7.54 -0.84
C GLU A 226 -12.26 7.65 -1.69
N GLY A 227 -12.11 8.13 -2.94
CA GLY A 227 -13.22 8.43 -3.83
C GLY A 227 -13.85 9.80 -3.58
N ASN A 228 -14.39 10.40 -4.62
CA ASN A 228 -14.99 11.73 -4.58
C ASN A 228 -16.32 11.71 -3.83
N SER A 229 -16.42 12.47 -2.73
CA SER A 229 -17.65 12.56 -1.93
C SER A 229 -18.63 13.63 -2.41
N LYS A 230 -18.27 14.42 -3.44
CA LYS A 230 -19.03 15.58 -3.93
C LYS A 230 -19.77 15.30 -5.23
N GLU A 231 -19.06 14.68 -6.19
CA GLU A 231 -19.55 14.47 -7.56
C GLU A 231 -18.98 13.16 -8.13
N PHE A 232 -19.66 12.63 -9.14
CA PHE A 232 -19.17 11.48 -9.89
C PHE A 232 -18.08 11.92 -10.86
N LYS A 233 -17.00 11.14 -10.92
CA LYS A 233 -15.92 11.29 -11.90
C LYS A 233 -15.59 9.94 -12.49
N GLY A 234 -15.19 9.93 -13.75
CA GLY A 234 -14.76 8.74 -14.45
C GLY A 234 -13.65 9.07 -15.42
N ASP A 235 -12.62 8.24 -15.40
CA ASP A 235 -11.50 8.30 -16.33
C ASP A 235 -11.39 6.95 -17.03
N ALA A 236 -11.24 6.97 -18.35
CA ALA A 236 -10.99 5.78 -19.15
C ALA A 236 -9.85 6.06 -20.12
N SER A 237 -8.94 5.10 -20.26
CA SER A 237 -7.84 5.19 -21.22
C SER A 237 -7.62 3.86 -21.91
N ILE A 238 -7.29 3.93 -23.19
CA ILE A 238 -6.86 2.79 -24.02
C ILE A 238 -5.45 3.13 -24.49
N GLY A 239 -4.48 2.37 -24.01
CA GLY A 239 -3.08 2.49 -24.39
C GLY A 239 -2.67 1.44 -25.43
N LEU A 240 -1.37 1.39 -25.74
CA LEU A 240 -0.83 0.43 -26.70
C LEU A 240 -1.01 -1.03 -26.22
N ILE A 241 -0.81 -1.27 -24.92
CA ILE A 241 -0.78 -2.63 -24.37
C ILE A 241 -1.83 -2.87 -23.29
N SER A 242 -2.51 -1.83 -22.80
CA SER A 242 -3.45 -1.92 -21.71
C SER A 242 -4.62 -0.96 -21.83
N SER A 243 -5.71 -1.29 -21.17
CA SER A 243 -6.83 -0.40 -20.91
C SER A 243 -7.02 -0.20 -19.43
N LYS A 244 -7.42 1.02 -19.04
CA LYS A 244 -7.72 1.42 -17.67
C LYS A 244 -9.08 2.08 -17.59
N PHE A 245 -9.71 1.89 -16.47
CA PHE A 245 -10.97 2.53 -16.13
C PHE A 245 -10.97 2.86 -14.64
N THR A 246 -11.32 4.09 -14.30
CA THR A 246 -11.51 4.51 -12.90
C THR A 246 -12.82 5.25 -12.80
N PHE A 247 -13.65 4.88 -11.82
CA PHE A 247 -14.91 5.51 -11.53
C PHE A 247 -15.06 5.76 -10.04
N GLU A 248 -15.36 6.99 -9.68
CA GLU A 248 -15.51 7.41 -8.29
C GLU A 248 -16.71 8.35 -8.12
N GLY A 249 -17.25 8.37 -6.90
CA GLY A 249 -18.37 9.26 -6.64
C GLY A 249 -19.01 9.06 -5.27
N PRO A 250 -20.01 9.90 -4.92
CA PRO A 250 -20.75 9.78 -3.69
C PRO A 250 -21.85 8.71 -3.80
N ILE A 251 -21.88 7.75 -2.86
CA ILE A 251 -23.07 6.96 -2.57
C ILE A 251 -24.05 7.83 -1.76
N ILE A 252 -23.51 8.54 -0.76
CA ILE A 252 -24.23 9.57 0.01
C ILE A 252 -23.34 10.81 0.02
N LYS A 253 -23.80 11.90 -0.58
CA LYS A 253 -23.03 13.14 -0.71
C LYS A 253 -22.47 13.58 0.64
N ASP A 254 -21.18 13.95 0.67
CA ASP A 254 -20.43 14.40 1.85
C ASP A 254 -20.31 13.37 3.00
N LYS A 255 -20.82 12.16 2.80
CA LYS A 255 -20.86 11.13 3.85
C LYS A 255 -20.26 9.80 3.42
N THR A 256 -20.60 9.31 2.22
CA THR A 256 -20.13 8.01 1.72
C THR A 256 -19.65 8.17 0.30
N SER A 257 -18.37 7.85 0.07
CA SER A 257 -17.78 7.82 -1.28
C SER A 257 -17.26 6.44 -1.62
N PHE A 258 -17.11 6.20 -2.91
CA PHE A 258 -16.46 5.00 -3.43
C PHE A 258 -15.51 5.34 -4.57
N ILE A 259 -14.56 4.46 -4.81
CA ILE A 259 -13.73 4.40 -6.01
C ILE A 259 -13.61 2.94 -6.44
N ILE A 260 -13.70 2.71 -7.75
CA ILE A 260 -13.37 1.45 -8.40
C ILE A 260 -12.42 1.77 -9.53
N SER A 261 -11.30 1.07 -9.62
CA SER A 261 -10.33 1.22 -10.68
C SER A 261 -9.91 -0.14 -11.19
N ALA A 262 -9.94 -0.32 -12.51
CA ALA A 262 -9.55 -1.54 -13.18
C ALA A 262 -8.49 -1.24 -14.24
N ARG A 263 -7.54 -2.18 -14.41
CA ARG A 263 -6.54 -2.18 -15.48
C ARG A 263 -6.40 -3.60 -16.00
N ARG A 264 -6.30 -3.77 -17.33
CA ARG A 264 -5.99 -5.04 -17.99
C ARG A 264 -5.08 -4.80 -19.17
N THR A 265 -4.07 -5.65 -19.32
CA THR A 265 -3.26 -5.74 -20.53
C THR A 265 -3.85 -6.75 -21.51
N TYR A 266 -3.48 -6.62 -22.78
CA TYR A 266 -3.95 -7.49 -23.87
C TYR A 266 -2.81 -7.82 -24.85
N LEU A 267 -1.63 -8.16 -24.30
CA LEU A 267 -0.46 -8.54 -25.07
C LEU A 267 -0.71 -9.79 -25.92
N ASP A 268 -1.48 -10.74 -25.38
CA ASP A 268 -1.96 -11.91 -26.09
C ASP A 268 -2.67 -11.53 -27.40
N LEU A 269 -3.61 -10.59 -27.36
CA LEU A 269 -4.37 -10.16 -28.53
C LEU A 269 -3.50 -9.45 -29.59
N ILE A 270 -2.42 -8.78 -29.17
CA ILE A 270 -1.49 -8.09 -30.06
C ILE A 270 -0.56 -9.10 -30.75
N VAL A 271 -0.10 -10.11 -30.03
CA VAL A 271 0.90 -11.08 -30.52
C VAL A 271 0.24 -12.24 -31.27
N ALA A 272 -0.96 -12.66 -30.89
CA ALA A 272 -1.66 -13.80 -31.48
C ALA A 272 -1.70 -13.81 -33.04
N PRO A 273 -1.94 -12.68 -33.75
CA PRO A 273 -1.97 -12.68 -35.21
C PRO A 273 -0.64 -13.02 -35.88
N PHE A 274 0.46 -12.98 -35.13
CA PHE A 274 1.81 -13.27 -35.63
C PHE A 274 2.30 -14.67 -35.28
N LEU A 275 1.51 -15.43 -34.50
CA LEU A 275 1.84 -16.80 -34.11
C LEU A 275 1.38 -17.80 -35.18
N PRO A 276 2.03 -18.98 -35.28
CA PRO A 276 1.52 -20.11 -36.06
C PRO A 276 0.14 -20.55 -35.52
N ASN A 277 -0.71 -21.07 -36.42
CA ASN A 277 -2.03 -21.61 -36.05
C ASN A 277 -1.98 -22.80 -35.06
N THR A 278 -0.79 -23.35 -34.84
CA THR A 278 -0.52 -24.45 -33.89
C THR A 278 -0.16 -23.95 -32.49
N THR A 279 -0.16 -22.63 -32.29
CA THR A 279 0.28 -22.03 -31.04
C THR A 279 -0.77 -21.04 -30.52
N ASP A 280 -1.33 -21.31 -29.36
CA ASP A 280 -2.16 -20.36 -28.63
C ASP A 280 -1.34 -19.73 -27.48
N LEU A 281 -1.38 -18.40 -27.41
CA LEU A 281 -0.70 -17.61 -26.39
C LEU A 281 -1.73 -16.88 -25.53
N THR A 282 -1.67 -17.09 -24.23
CA THR A 282 -2.33 -16.28 -23.21
C THR A 282 -1.26 -15.44 -22.50
N LEU A 283 -1.33 -14.12 -22.58
CA LEU A 283 -0.36 -13.23 -21.90
C LEU A 283 -1.03 -11.93 -21.49
N TYR A 284 -1.48 -11.91 -20.26
CA TYR A 284 -2.08 -10.70 -19.69
C TYR A 284 -1.85 -10.61 -18.19
N PHE A 285 -2.03 -9.42 -17.67
CA PHE A 285 -2.34 -9.19 -16.27
C PHE A 285 -3.56 -8.28 -16.12
N TYR A 286 -4.17 -8.32 -14.95
CA TYR A 286 -5.19 -7.36 -14.56
C TYR A 286 -5.02 -6.92 -13.12
N ASP A 287 -5.55 -5.72 -12.82
CA ASP A 287 -5.70 -5.16 -11.50
C ASP A 287 -7.11 -4.63 -11.30
N LEU A 288 -7.66 -4.90 -10.14
CA LEU A 288 -8.92 -4.35 -9.68
C LEU A 288 -8.70 -3.75 -8.29
N ASN A 289 -8.98 -2.47 -8.14
CA ASN A 289 -8.95 -1.73 -6.89
C ASN A 289 -10.35 -1.25 -6.56
N ALA A 290 -10.78 -1.39 -5.32
CA ALA A 290 -12.05 -0.88 -4.84
C ALA A 290 -11.90 -0.35 -3.42
N LYS A 291 -12.50 0.83 -3.15
CA LYS A 291 -12.55 1.39 -1.80
C LYS A 291 -13.86 2.10 -1.55
N ILE A 292 -14.38 1.92 -0.35
CA ILE A 292 -15.55 2.64 0.16
C ILE A 292 -15.11 3.34 1.45
N ASN A 293 -15.52 4.59 1.57
CA ASN A 293 -15.30 5.44 2.72
C ASN A 293 -16.65 5.90 3.27
N HIS A 294 -16.90 5.69 4.55
CA HIS A 294 -18.16 6.09 5.20
C HIS A 294 -17.90 6.87 6.49
N LYS A 295 -18.39 8.10 6.55
CA LYS A 295 -18.36 8.94 7.73
C LYS A 295 -19.60 8.66 8.60
N ILE A 296 -19.45 7.88 9.65
CA ILE A 296 -20.53 7.52 10.58
C ILE A 296 -20.93 8.74 11.41
N SER A 297 -19.93 9.41 12.01
CA SER A 297 -20.12 10.58 12.88
C SER A 297 -19.02 11.62 12.65
N LYS A 298 -18.98 12.68 13.46
CA LYS A 298 -17.86 13.62 13.49
C LYS A 298 -16.57 13.00 14.02
N LYS A 299 -16.69 11.90 14.78
CA LYS A 299 -15.58 11.20 15.44
C LYS A 299 -15.23 9.86 14.79
N ASP A 300 -16.12 9.31 13.98
CA ASP A 300 -16.02 7.95 13.47
C ASP A 300 -16.07 7.91 11.94
N ARG A 301 -15.13 7.20 11.35
CA ARG A 301 -15.06 6.92 9.92
C ARG A 301 -14.62 5.48 9.68
N ILE A 302 -15.29 4.80 8.77
CA ILE A 302 -14.97 3.45 8.35
C ILE A 302 -14.53 3.46 6.89
N TYR A 303 -13.53 2.64 6.58
CA TYR A 303 -13.05 2.36 5.24
C TYR A 303 -13.09 0.87 4.99
N LEU A 304 -13.51 0.50 3.80
CA LEU A 304 -13.38 -0.83 3.26
C LEU A 304 -12.59 -0.72 1.97
N SER A 305 -11.45 -1.40 1.86
CA SER A 305 -10.66 -1.45 0.63
C SER A 305 -10.32 -2.87 0.23
N ALA A 306 -10.20 -3.10 -1.07
CA ALA A 306 -9.80 -4.37 -1.65
C ALA A 306 -8.96 -4.13 -2.90
N TYR A 307 -7.99 -5.01 -3.11
CA TYR A 307 -7.18 -5.10 -4.32
C TYR A 307 -7.09 -6.56 -4.76
N SER A 308 -7.22 -6.81 -6.06
CA SER A 308 -6.97 -8.08 -6.70
C SER A 308 -6.17 -7.86 -7.98
N GLY A 309 -5.02 -8.50 -8.09
CA GLY A 309 -4.20 -8.51 -9.29
C GLY A 309 -3.73 -9.91 -9.61
N LYS A 310 -3.72 -10.27 -10.90
CA LYS A 310 -3.29 -11.59 -11.38
C LYS A 310 -2.57 -11.46 -12.70
N ASP A 311 -1.48 -12.21 -12.83
CA ASP A 311 -0.78 -12.49 -14.07
C ASP A 311 -1.14 -13.87 -14.59
N LYS A 312 -1.24 -13.99 -15.90
CA LYS A 312 -1.37 -15.26 -16.58
C LYS A 312 -0.50 -15.28 -17.83
N LEU A 313 0.40 -16.26 -17.88
CA LEU A 313 1.14 -16.66 -19.06
C LEU A 313 0.74 -18.10 -19.38
N GLY A 314 0.20 -18.35 -20.55
CA GLY A 314 -0.11 -19.67 -21.06
C GLY A 314 0.42 -19.83 -22.49
N VAL A 315 1.00 -20.97 -22.79
CA VAL A 315 1.42 -21.35 -24.14
C VAL A 315 0.92 -22.75 -24.39
N ASP A 316 0.04 -22.88 -25.36
CA ASP A 316 -0.45 -24.15 -25.84
C ASP A 316 0.09 -24.35 -27.26
N PHE A 317 0.85 -25.40 -27.44
CA PHE A 317 1.40 -25.80 -28.73
C PHE A 317 0.81 -27.13 -29.13
N SER A 318 0.26 -27.23 -30.33
CA SER A 318 -0.30 -28.46 -30.86
C SER A 318 0.22 -28.74 -32.25
N GLU A 319 0.61 -29.98 -32.51
CA GLU A 319 1.08 -30.45 -33.77
C GLU A 319 0.36 -31.76 -34.14
N SER A 320 0.04 -31.95 -35.42
CA SER A 320 -0.56 -33.15 -35.89
C SER A 320 0.16 -33.64 -37.15
N PHE A 321 0.57 -34.91 -37.12
CA PHE A 321 1.15 -35.63 -38.24
C PHE A 321 0.19 -36.72 -38.70
N VAL A 322 -0.28 -36.60 -39.95
CA VAL A 322 -1.15 -37.58 -40.56
C VAL A 322 -0.44 -38.17 -41.77
N ASN A 323 -0.25 -39.47 -41.78
CA ASN A 323 0.19 -40.23 -42.95
C ASN A 323 -0.83 -41.34 -43.30
N GLN A 324 -0.57 -42.20 -44.27
CA GLN A 324 -1.50 -43.23 -44.70
C GLN A 324 -1.77 -44.34 -43.69
N ILE A 325 -0.97 -44.46 -42.64
CA ILE A 325 -1.01 -45.54 -41.66
C ILE A 325 -1.25 -45.03 -40.26
N THR A 326 -0.67 -43.87 -39.92
CA THR A 326 -0.69 -43.30 -38.59
C THR A 326 -1.26 -41.90 -38.57
N ASN A 327 -2.04 -41.60 -37.55
CA ASN A 327 -2.44 -40.27 -37.17
C ASN A 327 -1.85 -39.97 -35.79
N GLU A 328 -0.95 -39.03 -35.69
CA GLU A 328 -0.30 -38.58 -34.46
C GLU A 328 -0.74 -37.16 -34.17
N GLN A 329 -1.20 -36.94 -32.95
CA GLN A 329 -1.50 -35.63 -32.41
C GLN A 329 -0.72 -35.45 -31.12
N SER A 330 0.08 -34.39 -31.04
CA SER A 330 0.85 -34.06 -29.86
C SER A 330 0.56 -32.63 -29.45
N SER A 331 0.39 -32.41 -28.16
CA SER A 331 0.25 -31.06 -27.58
C SER A 331 1.14 -30.90 -26.37
N LEU A 332 1.64 -29.69 -26.23
CA LEU A 332 2.38 -29.23 -25.06
C LEU A 332 1.67 -27.99 -24.53
N ASN A 333 1.33 -28.02 -23.26
CA ASN A 333 0.75 -26.88 -22.57
C ASN A 333 1.65 -26.45 -21.42
N PHE A 334 1.81 -25.15 -21.31
CA PHE A 334 2.50 -24.50 -20.19
C PHE A 334 1.64 -23.37 -19.67
N GLU A 335 1.37 -23.35 -18.38
CA GLU A 335 0.70 -22.26 -17.70
C GLU A 335 1.51 -21.79 -16.49
N LEU A 336 1.65 -20.47 -16.36
CA LEU A 336 2.21 -19.82 -15.20
C LEU A 336 1.25 -18.71 -14.76
N GLY A 337 0.85 -18.75 -13.49
CA GLY A 337 -0.03 -17.78 -12.90
C GLY A 337 0.47 -17.33 -11.53
N TYR A 338 0.35 -16.04 -11.24
CA TYR A 338 0.57 -15.54 -9.89
C TYR A 338 -0.26 -14.28 -9.64
N GLY A 339 -0.50 -13.98 -8.37
CA GLY A 339 -1.29 -12.81 -8.04
C GLY A 339 -1.44 -12.54 -6.57
N ASN A 340 -1.96 -11.34 -6.27
CA ASN A 340 -2.27 -10.89 -4.94
C ASN A 340 -3.76 -10.61 -4.79
N LEU A 341 -4.29 -10.89 -3.60
CA LEU A 341 -5.58 -10.45 -3.14
C LEU A 341 -5.40 -9.83 -1.77
N THR A 342 -5.78 -8.56 -1.60
CA THR A 342 -5.75 -7.89 -0.29
C THR A 342 -7.09 -7.27 0.03
N SER A 343 -7.44 -7.24 1.30
CA SER A 343 -8.60 -6.49 1.77
C SER A 343 -8.36 -5.90 3.16
N THR A 344 -9.02 -4.78 3.43
CA THR A 344 -8.86 -4.03 4.68
C THR A 344 -10.20 -3.51 5.14
N ILE A 345 -10.48 -3.70 6.43
CA ILE A 345 -11.53 -2.95 7.15
C ILE A 345 -10.81 -2.06 8.15
N ARG A 346 -11.05 -0.76 8.07
CA ARG A 346 -10.41 0.22 8.92
C ARG A 346 -11.46 1.09 9.61
N TRP A 347 -11.28 1.32 10.91
CA TRP A 347 -12.08 2.23 11.71
C TRP A 347 -11.19 3.27 12.34
N ASN A 348 -11.43 4.53 11.99
CA ASN A 348 -10.83 5.68 12.65
C ASN A 348 -11.78 6.21 13.71
N HIS A 349 -11.26 6.44 14.93
CA HIS A 349 -12.03 6.99 16.03
C HIS A 349 -11.28 8.12 16.74
N LEU A 350 -11.98 9.23 16.99
CA LEU A 350 -11.47 10.37 17.75
C LEU A 350 -11.98 10.29 19.18
N PHE A 351 -11.15 9.78 20.11
CA PHE A 351 -11.49 9.71 21.53
C PHE A 351 -11.59 11.10 22.14
N SER A 352 -10.63 11.97 21.86
CA SER A 352 -10.58 13.35 22.34
C SER A 352 -9.86 14.24 21.32
N ASP A 353 -9.81 15.56 21.59
CA ASP A 353 -9.09 16.51 20.74
C ASP A 353 -7.57 16.24 20.64
N LYS A 354 -7.04 15.30 21.45
CA LYS A 354 -5.62 14.94 21.54
C LYS A 354 -5.34 13.47 21.24
N LEU A 355 -6.35 12.61 21.21
CA LEU A 355 -6.19 11.15 21.04
C LEU A 355 -7.04 10.64 19.91
N PHE A 356 -6.36 10.18 18.87
CA PHE A 356 -6.93 9.54 17.69
C PHE A 356 -6.52 8.07 17.65
N SER A 357 -7.39 7.20 17.14
CA SER A 357 -7.06 5.80 16.90
C SER A 357 -7.39 5.36 15.49
N ASN A 358 -6.64 4.37 15.04
CA ASN A 358 -6.84 3.65 13.79
C ASN A 358 -6.82 2.14 14.07
N THR A 359 -7.97 1.49 13.98
CA THR A 359 -8.10 0.03 14.09
C THR A 359 -8.26 -0.55 12.71
N THR A 360 -7.47 -1.58 12.38
CA THR A 360 -7.42 -2.17 11.03
C THR A 360 -7.46 -3.68 11.13
N LEU A 361 -8.36 -4.30 10.37
CA LEU A 361 -8.34 -5.73 10.09
C LEU A 361 -7.88 -5.91 8.65
N THR A 362 -6.98 -6.85 8.41
CA THR A 362 -6.34 -7.08 7.12
C THR A 362 -6.42 -8.53 6.70
N TYR A 363 -6.58 -8.74 5.42
CA TYR A 363 -6.39 -10.01 4.75
C TYR A 363 -5.45 -9.81 3.58
N SER A 364 -4.44 -10.67 3.44
CA SER A 364 -3.53 -10.70 2.30
C SER A 364 -3.33 -12.14 1.85
N ARG A 365 -3.36 -12.37 0.54
CA ARG A 365 -3.03 -13.65 -0.05
C ARG A 365 -2.19 -13.41 -1.31
N TYR A 366 -1.08 -14.12 -1.40
CA TYR A 366 -0.30 -14.28 -2.61
C TYR A 366 -0.33 -15.73 -3.02
N SER A 367 -0.53 -16.01 -4.30
CA SER A 367 -0.45 -17.36 -4.86
C SER A 367 0.40 -17.36 -6.13
N PHE A 368 1.11 -18.44 -6.32
CA PHE A 368 1.91 -18.77 -7.49
C PHE A 368 1.56 -20.19 -7.93
N ASN A 369 1.24 -20.38 -9.20
CA ASN A 369 1.04 -21.71 -9.79
C ASN A 369 1.76 -21.81 -11.12
N THR A 370 2.23 -23.01 -11.43
CA THR A 370 2.71 -23.37 -12.77
C THR A 370 2.26 -24.78 -13.09
N ASP A 371 1.83 -24.96 -14.33
CA ASP A 371 1.36 -26.24 -14.86
C ASP A 371 2.07 -26.50 -16.17
N PHE A 372 2.51 -27.73 -16.38
CA PHE A 372 3.14 -28.21 -17.58
C PHE A 372 2.55 -29.54 -17.97
N GLY A 373 2.09 -29.68 -19.20
CA GLY A 373 1.50 -30.91 -19.71
C GLY A 373 2.04 -31.28 -21.09
N VAL A 374 2.16 -32.58 -21.31
CA VAL A 374 2.45 -33.16 -22.62
C VAL A 374 1.42 -34.27 -22.87
N ASN A 375 0.68 -34.11 -23.97
CA ASN A 375 -0.33 -35.07 -24.40
C ASN A 375 0.02 -35.57 -25.78
N SER A 376 0.01 -36.87 -25.99
CA SER A 376 0.23 -37.45 -27.29
C SER A 376 -0.82 -38.55 -27.55
N THR A 377 -1.41 -38.52 -28.73
CA THR A 377 -2.39 -39.54 -29.19
C THR A 377 -1.90 -40.12 -30.50
N TYR A 378 -1.69 -41.41 -30.51
CA TYR A 378 -1.27 -42.18 -31.67
C TYR A 378 -2.42 -43.10 -32.12
N THR A 379 -2.88 -42.97 -33.35
CA THR A 379 -3.89 -43.86 -33.92
C THR A 379 -3.31 -44.57 -35.09
N THR A 380 -3.26 -45.93 -35.03
CA THR A 380 -2.75 -46.83 -36.09
C THR A 380 -3.75 -47.95 -36.29
N ASN A 381 -4.25 -48.17 -37.49
CA ASN A 381 -5.18 -49.23 -37.86
C ASN A 381 -6.46 -49.26 -36.95
N ASN A 382 -7.02 -48.13 -36.57
CA ASN A 382 -8.13 -47.91 -35.67
C ASN A 382 -7.84 -48.28 -34.19
N GLU A 383 -6.61 -48.54 -33.82
CA GLU A 383 -6.15 -48.66 -32.45
C GLU A 383 -5.57 -47.30 -31.99
N THR A 384 -5.98 -46.87 -30.81
CA THR A 384 -5.55 -45.56 -30.26
C THR A 384 -4.77 -45.75 -28.98
N GLU A 385 -3.60 -45.16 -28.92
CA GLU A 385 -2.77 -45.03 -27.74
C GLU A 385 -2.79 -43.59 -27.29
N ILE A 386 -2.93 -43.35 -25.98
CA ILE A 386 -2.89 -42.02 -25.38
C ILE A 386 -1.80 -42.02 -24.33
N TRP A 387 -0.94 -41.02 -24.39
CA TRP A 387 0.05 -40.74 -23.38
C TRP A 387 -0.13 -39.29 -22.92
N ASP A 388 -0.39 -39.13 -21.61
CA ASP A 388 -0.72 -37.88 -20.98
C ASP A 388 0.10 -37.72 -19.69
N VAL A 389 0.94 -36.68 -19.62
CA VAL A 389 1.75 -36.37 -18.46
C VAL A 389 1.53 -34.93 -18.09
N ASN A 390 1.06 -34.68 -16.87
CA ASN A 390 0.84 -33.36 -16.32
C ASN A 390 1.62 -33.20 -15.02
N PHE A 391 2.29 -32.06 -14.91
CA PHE A 391 3.02 -31.62 -13.73
C PHE A 391 2.50 -30.27 -13.29
N GLY A 392 2.08 -30.15 -12.05
CA GLY A 392 1.64 -28.89 -11.45
C GLY A 392 2.46 -28.54 -10.21
N TYR A 393 2.63 -27.24 -9.98
CA TYR A 393 3.24 -26.71 -8.75
C TYR A 393 2.43 -25.52 -8.25
N LEU A 394 2.09 -25.52 -6.97
CA LEU A 394 1.36 -24.46 -6.28
C LEU A 394 2.10 -24.03 -5.03
N SER A 395 2.28 -22.72 -4.84
CA SER A 395 2.81 -22.16 -3.59
C SER A 395 2.15 -20.81 -3.26
N GLY A 396 2.33 -20.34 -2.02
CA GLY A 396 1.74 -19.06 -1.62
C GLY A 396 1.88 -18.74 -0.16
N ILE A 397 1.26 -17.65 0.22
CA ILE A 397 1.12 -17.18 1.61
C ILE A 397 -0.23 -16.52 1.78
N GLU A 398 -0.83 -16.73 2.95
CA GLU A 398 -2.09 -16.12 3.37
C GLU A 398 -1.94 -15.56 4.78
N ASP A 399 -2.32 -14.27 4.95
CA ASP A 399 -2.24 -13.56 6.21
C ASP A 399 -3.59 -13.06 6.67
N LEU A 400 -3.87 -13.23 7.95
CA LEU A 400 -4.94 -12.55 8.67
C LEU A 400 -4.33 -11.67 9.75
N GLY A 401 -4.62 -10.37 9.71
CA GLY A 401 -4.04 -9.40 10.63
C GLY A 401 -5.08 -8.53 11.33
N ALA A 402 -4.76 -8.14 12.57
CA ALA A 402 -5.48 -7.14 13.34
C ALA A 402 -4.48 -6.17 13.96
N ARG A 403 -4.73 -4.87 13.80
CA ARG A 403 -3.84 -3.81 14.28
C ARG A 403 -4.64 -2.67 14.88
N ILE A 404 -4.13 -2.10 15.98
CA ILE A 404 -4.63 -0.85 16.54
C ILE A 404 -3.46 0.11 16.79
N ASP A 405 -3.58 1.31 16.26
CA ASP A 405 -2.62 2.40 16.41
C ASP A 405 -3.29 3.59 17.09
N PHE A 406 -2.56 4.28 17.93
CA PHE A 406 -2.98 5.51 18.59
C PHE A 406 -2.00 6.64 18.29
N ASP A 407 -2.55 7.81 17.92
CA ASP A 407 -1.82 9.07 17.84
C ASP A 407 -2.25 9.94 19.04
N PHE A 408 -1.33 10.20 19.97
CA PHE A 408 -1.56 11.02 21.15
C PHE A 408 -0.69 12.28 21.09
N ILE A 409 -1.32 13.44 20.98
CA ILE A 409 -0.66 14.74 20.86
C ILE A 409 -1.01 15.58 22.11
N PRO A 410 -0.34 15.34 23.26
CA PRO A 410 -0.65 16.05 24.51
C PRO A 410 -0.35 17.54 24.42
N ASN A 411 0.69 17.93 23.67
CA ASN A 411 1.13 19.30 23.46
C ASN A 411 2.01 19.37 22.16
N PRO A 412 2.37 20.57 21.66
CA PRO A 412 3.13 20.72 20.41
C PRO A 412 4.58 20.18 20.42
N ASN A 413 5.09 19.76 21.58
CA ASN A 413 6.43 19.21 21.71
C ASN A 413 6.46 17.69 21.63
N HIS A 414 5.35 17.02 21.87
CA HIS A 414 5.23 15.56 21.90
C HIS A 414 4.16 15.09 20.94
N GLU A 415 4.52 14.18 20.04
CA GLU A 415 3.61 13.40 19.21
C GLU A 415 3.91 11.93 19.47
N ILE A 416 3.15 11.33 20.39
CA ILE A 416 3.33 9.97 20.87
C ILE A 416 2.46 9.04 20.03
N LYS A 417 3.08 8.02 19.43
CA LYS A 417 2.37 6.95 18.73
C LYS A 417 2.62 5.64 19.44
N PHE A 418 1.59 4.86 19.65
CA PHE A 418 1.70 3.54 20.26
C PHE A 418 0.63 2.60 19.71
N GLY A 419 0.91 1.32 19.76
CA GLY A 419 -0.03 0.36 19.23
C GLY A 419 0.44 -1.07 19.34
N THR A 420 -0.39 -1.96 18.83
CA THR A 420 -0.13 -3.39 18.76
C THR A 420 -0.67 -3.96 17.46
N SER A 421 -0.05 -5.02 16.97
CA SER A 421 -0.51 -5.78 15.82
C SER A 421 -0.32 -7.27 16.06
N TYR A 422 -1.28 -8.04 15.61
CA TYR A 422 -1.20 -9.50 15.51
C TYR A 422 -1.42 -9.90 14.06
N THR A 423 -0.59 -10.82 13.56
CA THR A 423 -0.74 -11.42 12.23
C THR A 423 -0.54 -12.92 12.33
N ASN A 424 -1.47 -13.67 11.78
CA ASN A 424 -1.35 -15.10 11.55
C ASN A 424 -0.95 -15.30 10.09
N HIS A 425 0.19 -15.93 9.87
CA HIS A 425 0.73 -16.29 8.57
C HIS A 425 0.50 -17.76 8.31
N ASN A 426 -0.05 -18.10 7.16
CA ASN A 426 -0.17 -19.47 6.66
C ASN A 426 0.64 -19.60 5.37
N PHE A 427 1.79 -20.26 5.46
CA PHE A 427 2.70 -20.47 4.33
C PHE A 427 2.36 -21.80 3.65
N PHE A 428 2.25 -21.75 2.34
CA PHE A 428 2.15 -22.89 1.44
C PHE A 428 3.47 -23.00 0.68
N PRO A 429 4.48 -23.72 1.21
CA PRO A 429 5.85 -23.66 0.65
C PRO A 429 5.98 -24.36 -0.70
N GLY A 430 5.04 -25.22 -1.06
CA GLY A 430 4.92 -25.83 -2.37
C GLY A 430 4.27 -27.20 -2.32
N GLU A 431 3.30 -27.38 -3.21
CA GLU A 431 2.65 -28.65 -3.50
C GLU A 431 2.90 -28.98 -4.97
N THR A 432 3.38 -30.20 -5.24
CA THR A 432 3.64 -30.67 -6.59
C THR A 432 2.65 -31.77 -6.92
N THR A 433 1.95 -31.66 -8.03
CA THR A 433 1.09 -32.68 -8.58
C THR A 433 1.75 -33.33 -9.79
N LEU A 434 1.67 -34.63 -9.90
CA LEU A 434 2.10 -35.41 -11.05
C LEU A 434 0.99 -36.37 -11.45
N SER A 435 0.51 -36.25 -12.68
CA SER A 435 -0.44 -37.16 -13.27
C SER A 435 0.18 -37.77 -14.53
N ILE A 436 0.17 -39.09 -14.62
CA ILE A 436 0.62 -39.86 -15.80
C ILE A 436 -0.48 -40.82 -16.17
N ASN A 437 -0.98 -40.72 -17.39
CA ASN A 437 -1.97 -41.66 -17.92
C ASN A 437 -1.46 -42.22 -19.24
N GLU A 438 -1.40 -43.54 -19.33
CA GLU A 438 -1.09 -44.27 -20.54
C GLU A 438 -2.25 -45.21 -20.82
N ILE A 439 -2.91 -45.02 -21.94
CA ILE A 439 -4.04 -45.83 -22.39
C ILE A 439 -3.60 -46.54 -23.67
N LEU A 440 -3.53 -47.84 -23.60
CA LEU A 440 -3.14 -48.70 -24.69
C LEU A 440 -4.38 -49.36 -25.35
N PRO A 441 -4.28 -49.82 -26.60
CA PRO A 441 -5.37 -50.56 -27.27
C PRO A 441 -5.85 -51.77 -26.47
N ASP A 442 -4.91 -52.46 -25.83
CA ASP A 442 -5.22 -53.47 -24.82
C ASP A 442 -5.39 -52.81 -23.45
N THR A 443 -6.63 -52.54 -23.08
CA THR A 443 -6.99 -51.86 -21.83
C THR A 443 -6.52 -52.56 -20.56
N SER A 444 -6.12 -53.86 -20.64
CA SER A 444 -5.55 -54.59 -19.52
C SER A 444 -4.15 -54.13 -19.13
N GLN A 445 -3.51 -53.36 -19.99
CA GLN A 445 -2.15 -52.79 -19.80
C GLN A 445 -2.15 -51.29 -19.53
N ASN A 446 -3.30 -50.66 -19.36
CA ASN A 446 -3.37 -49.25 -19.03
C ASN A 446 -2.64 -48.95 -17.74
N PHE A 447 -1.92 -47.82 -17.75
CA PHE A 447 -1.24 -47.28 -16.56
C PHE A 447 -1.82 -45.93 -16.21
N SER A 448 -2.10 -45.70 -14.94
CA SER A 448 -2.53 -44.40 -14.41
C SER A 448 -1.87 -44.17 -13.07
N LEU A 449 -1.17 -43.03 -12.97
CA LEU A 449 -0.61 -42.51 -11.73
C LEU A 449 -1.12 -41.12 -11.54
N ASP A 450 -1.73 -40.84 -10.40
CA ASP A 450 -2.10 -39.51 -9.97
C ASP A 450 -1.61 -39.34 -8.53
N THR A 451 -0.67 -38.43 -8.34
CA THR A 451 -0.03 -38.23 -7.03
C THR A 451 0.21 -36.79 -6.74
N THR A 452 0.04 -36.42 -5.47
CA THR A 452 0.35 -35.13 -4.93
C THR A 452 1.48 -35.28 -3.92
N LEU A 453 2.57 -34.56 -4.16
CA LEU A 453 3.73 -34.51 -3.29
C LEU A 453 3.75 -33.17 -2.54
N ASN A 454 3.53 -33.24 -1.25
CA ASN A 454 3.65 -32.10 -0.35
C ASN A 454 4.85 -32.34 0.56
N PHE A 455 5.99 -31.70 0.21
CA PHE A 455 7.28 -31.96 0.87
C PHE A 455 7.42 -31.35 2.25
N SER A 456 6.67 -30.32 2.59
CA SER A 456 6.86 -29.57 3.84
C SER A 456 5.57 -29.29 4.62
N GLY A 457 4.40 -29.60 4.08
CA GLY A 457 3.12 -29.23 4.70
C GLY A 457 2.95 -27.69 4.81
N ASN A 458 1.79 -27.28 5.29
CA ASN A 458 1.57 -25.87 5.58
C ASN A 458 2.31 -25.49 6.86
N THR A 459 2.95 -24.31 6.84
CA THR A 459 3.62 -23.75 8.02
C THR A 459 2.82 -22.55 8.50
N ILE A 460 2.40 -22.60 9.76
CA ILE A 460 1.69 -21.48 10.40
C ILE A 460 2.68 -20.77 11.31
N ALA A 461 2.67 -19.45 11.26
CA ALA A 461 3.45 -18.61 12.17
C ALA A 461 2.59 -17.45 12.68
N ASP A 462 2.76 -17.15 13.94
CA ASP A 462 2.09 -16.03 14.61
C ASP A 462 3.09 -14.91 14.89
N GLU A 463 2.76 -13.70 14.45
CA GLU A 463 3.53 -12.50 14.73
C GLU A 463 2.70 -11.57 15.63
N LEU A 464 3.26 -11.21 16.78
CA LEU A 464 2.68 -10.22 17.69
C LEU A 464 3.71 -9.15 17.98
N TYR A 465 3.37 -7.87 17.79
CA TYR A 465 4.25 -6.80 18.22
C TYR A 465 3.52 -5.68 18.95
N PHE A 466 4.30 -4.97 19.76
CA PHE A 466 3.93 -3.75 20.46
C PHE A 466 4.96 -2.68 20.13
N TYR A 467 4.51 -1.45 20.00
CA TYR A 467 5.42 -0.33 19.82
C TYR A 467 4.93 0.90 20.58
N VAL A 468 5.90 1.75 20.92
CA VAL A 468 5.70 3.11 21.36
C VAL A 468 6.80 3.98 20.79
N GLU A 469 6.45 5.16 20.28
CA GLU A 469 7.40 6.14 19.78
C GLU A 469 6.94 7.55 20.13
N ASP A 470 7.90 8.46 20.33
CA ASP A 470 7.64 9.89 20.56
C ASP A 470 8.48 10.74 19.61
N ASN A 471 7.80 11.54 18.81
CA ASN A 471 8.40 12.62 18.06
C ASN A 471 8.56 13.84 18.98
N PHE A 472 9.68 13.88 19.71
CA PHE A 472 9.94 14.85 20.75
C PHE A 472 10.69 16.08 20.23
N LYS A 473 10.09 17.24 20.37
CA LYS A 473 10.72 18.54 20.09
C LYS A 473 11.41 19.05 21.34
N ILE A 474 12.71 18.75 21.47
CA ILE A 474 13.52 19.11 22.63
C ILE A 474 13.74 20.62 22.68
N THR A 475 14.07 21.23 21.55
CA THR A 475 14.23 22.68 21.38
C THR A 475 13.65 23.13 20.02
N SER A 476 13.68 24.43 19.73
CA SER A 476 13.31 24.93 18.39
C SER A 476 14.23 24.43 17.26
N ARG A 477 15.41 23.87 17.59
CA ARG A 477 16.43 23.41 16.64
C ARG A 477 16.75 21.93 16.74
N LEU A 478 16.27 21.24 17.78
CA LEU A 478 16.55 19.83 18.05
C LEU A 478 15.24 19.07 18.26
N LYS A 479 15.04 18.07 17.44
CA LYS A 479 13.97 17.10 17.55
C LYS A 479 14.56 15.69 17.53
N ALA A 480 13.91 14.75 18.21
CA ALA A 480 14.26 13.34 18.22
C ALA A 480 13.00 12.50 18.00
N ASN A 481 13.14 11.40 17.28
CA ASN A 481 12.17 10.30 17.31
C ASN A 481 12.79 9.20 18.15
N LEU A 482 12.16 8.87 19.26
CA LEU A 482 12.60 7.83 20.20
C LEU A 482 11.49 6.79 20.29
N GLY A 483 11.84 5.52 20.12
CA GLY A 483 10.83 4.48 20.16
C GLY A 483 11.36 3.12 20.54
N ILE A 484 10.45 2.25 20.94
CA ILE A 484 10.69 0.84 21.27
C ILE A 484 9.71 0.02 20.46
N HIS A 485 10.23 -1.05 19.85
CA HIS A 485 9.45 -2.07 19.16
C HIS A 485 9.79 -3.43 19.78
N LEU A 486 8.76 -4.17 20.19
CA LEU A 486 8.88 -5.51 20.75
C LEU A 486 8.09 -6.47 19.87
N GLY A 487 8.77 -7.44 19.28
CA GLY A 487 8.17 -8.48 18.45
C GLY A 487 8.27 -9.85 19.10
N TYR A 488 7.22 -10.65 18.98
CA TYR A 488 7.18 -12.06 19.34
C TYR A 488 6.73 -12.86 18.12
N TYR A 489 7.45 -13.94 17.86
CA TYR A 489 7.18 -14.88 16.78
C TYR A 489 7.06 -16.30 17.35
N ASN A 490 6.07 -17.05 16.85
CA ASN A 490 5.83 -18.43 17.25
C ASN A 490 5.63 -19.30 16.01
#